data_e563cc3e40c2d42bbe1feb5d4908f0a5
#
_entry.id   e563cc3e40c2d42bbe1feb5d4908f0a5
#
_cell.length_a   1.000
_cell.length_b   1.000
_cell.length_c   1.000
_cell.angle_alpha   90.00
_cell.angle_beta   90.00
_cell.angle_gamma   90.00
#
_symmetry.space_group_name_H-M   'P 1'
#
loop_
_entity.id
_entity.type
_entity.pdbx_description
1 polymer ?
#
loop_
_entity_poly.entity_id
_entity_poly.type
_entity_poly.pdbx_seq_one_letter_code
_entity_poly.pdbx_strand_id
1 'polypeptide(L)'
;MTNNKDPKRESLAEIAIDPDVLAKELALELEIDPLEQIDNDSFSKANLNKTLECDEALKLLKGDREQRIQGLRIFCEYRDKRSFKLLLPLLDQPCPVERMSAVYALGRNPCPEAVQKLVSLLETDDNAYVRRATAWSLANYDNQIVLEPLINALKNDVAAVRLWSSSSLAEIGNVSLKNAQL
;
A
#
# COMPACT_ATOMS: atom_id res chain seq x y z
N MET A 1 6.16 13.63 52.60
CA MET A 1 6.91 12.76 51.66
C MET A 1 5.89 12.15 50.72
N THR A 2 5.63 12.83 49.66
CA THR A 2 4.64 12.43 48.63
C THR A 2 5.40 11.85 47.43
N ASN A 3 5.21 10.55 47.24
CA ASN A 3 5.84 9.78 46.18
C ASN A 3 5.05 10.02 44.86
N ASN A 4 5.56 10.89 44.03
CA ASN A 4 5.02 11.20 42.70
C ASN A 4 5.51 10.11 41.73
N LYS A 5 4.69 9.09 41.47
CA LYS A 5 4.93 8.09 40.44
C LYS A 5 4.45 8.68 39.12
N ASP A 6 5.38 8.95 38.24
CA ASP A 6 5.20 9.38 36.87
C ASP A 6 4.61 8.23 36.04
N PRO A 7 3.39 8.34 35.43
CA PRO A 7 2.73 7.22 34.77
C PRO A 7 3.11 7.04 33.29
N LYS A 8 4.25 7.57 32.83
CA LYS A 8 4.63 7.57 31.39
C LYS A 8 5.93 6.85 31.05
N ARG A 9 6.29 5.82 31.81
CA ARG A 9 7.29 4.83 31.37
C ARG A 9 6.63 3.49 31.13
N GLU A 10 5.77 3.41 30.13
CA GLU A 10 5.49 2.12 29.49
C GLU A 10 6.75 1.71 28.72
N SER A 11 7.29 0.59 29.13
CA SER A 11 8.54 0.04 28.64
C SER A 11 8.42 -0.28 27.14
N LEU A 12 9.40 0.15 26.36
CA LEU A 12 9.61 -0.22 24.95
C LEU A 12 9.85 -1.75 24.74
N ALA A 13 9.62 -2.56 25.76
CA ALA A 13 9.92 -4.00 25.79
C ALA A 13 8.76 -4.90 25.30
N GLU A 14 7.62 -4.36 24.91
CA GLU A 14 6.43 -5.17 24.55
C GLU A 14 5.94 -4.99 23.10
N ILE A 15 6.76 -4.47 22.20
CA ILE A 15 6.52 -4.65 20.77
C ILE A 15 7.45 -5.78 20.31
N ALA A 16 7.19 -6.99 20.79
CA ALA A 16 7.78 -8.18 20.22
C ALA A 16 7.12 -8.38 18.83
N ILE A 17 7.79 -7.90 17.79
CA ILE A 17 7.49 -8.29 16.43
C ILE A 17 7.76 -9.79 16.38
N ASP A 18 6.74 -10.58 16.08
CA ASP A 18 6.86 -12.03 15.92
C ASP A 18 7.98 -12.31 14.91
N PRO A 19 9.08 -13.00 15.33
CA PRO A 19 10.22 -13.28 14.45
C PRO A 19 9.83 -14.02 13.17
N ASP A 20 8.75 -14.85 13.24
CA ASP A 20 8.28 -15.60 12.08
C ASP A 20 7.52 -14.71 11.08
N VAL A 21 6.86 -13.65 11.56
CA VAL A 21 6.22 -12.64 10.69
C VAL A 21 7.29 -11.78 10.03
N LEU A 22 8.29 -11.34 10.80
CA LEU A 22 9.40 -10.57 10.26
C LEU A 22 10.23 -11.38 9.25
N ALA A 23 10.47 -12.67 9.52
CA ALA A 23 11.17 -13.56 8.61
C ALA A 23 10.39 -13.79 7.30
N LYS A 24 9.06 -13.89 7.37
CA LYS A 24 8.21 -14.00 6.17
C LYS A 24 8.16 -12.71 5.37
N GLU A 25 8.10 -11.55 6.03
CA GLU A 25 8.15 -10.25 5.34
C GLU A 25 9.52 -10.04 4.67
N LEU A 26 10.62 -10.36 5.37
CA LEU A 26 11.98 -10.31 4.80
C LEU A 26 12.20 -11.34 3.67
N ALA A 27 11.63 -12.53 3.77
CA ALA A 27 11.70 -13.53 2.70
C ALA A 27 10.95 -13.08 1.44
N LEU A 28 9.81 -12.37 1.61
CA LEU A 28 9.08 -11.75 0.49
C LEU A 28 9.82 -10.58 -0.16
N GLU A 29 10.71 -9.90 0.59
CA GLU A 29 11.57 -8.84 0.03
C GLU A 29 12.84 -9.37 -0.62
N LEU A 30 13.30 -10.57 -0.23
CA LEU A 30 14.55 -11.18 -0.72
C LEU A 30 14.36 -12.12 -1.91
N GLU A 31 13.11 -12.51 -2.22
CA GLU A 31 12.87 -13.36 -3.38
C GLU A 31 12.74 -12.55 -4.67
N ILE A 32 13.83 -12.63 -5.43
CA ILE A 32 13.93 -12.59 -6.88
C ILE A 32 14.11 -11.19 -7.48
N ASP A 33 15.37 -10.91 -7.79
CA ASP A 33 15.68 -10.09 -8.97
C ASP A 33 15.34 -10.92 -10.24
N PRO A 34 14.25 -10.58 -10.97
CA PRO A 34 13.81 -11.39 -12.11
C PRO A 34 14.70 -11.24 -13.35
N LEU A 35 15.81 -10.49 -13.27
CA LEU A 35 16.60 -10.12 -14.45
C LEU A 35 17.64 -11.18 -14.86
N GLU A 36 17.87 -12.22 -14.05
CA GLU A 36 18.91 -13.23 -14.35
C GLU A 36 18.46 -14.42 -15.22
N GLN A 37 17.17 -14.57 -15.57
CA GLN A 37 16.69 -15.68 -16.40
C GLN A 37 15.71 -15.22 -17.49
N ILE A 38 16.14 -14.34 -18.37
CA ILE A 38 15.31 -13.99 -19.53
C ILE A 38 15.75 -14.81 -20.74
N ASP A 39 15.15 -15.99 -20.89
CA ASP A 39 14.99 -16.63 -22.18
C ASP A 39 13.79 -15.98 -22.90
N ASN A 40 13.95 -15.53 -24.14
CA ASN A 40 12.93 -14.75 -24.86
C ASN A 40 11.57 -15.47 -24.99
N ASP A 41 11.54 -16.79 -24.98
CA ASP A 41 10.32 -17.61 -25.03
C ASP A 41 9.58 -17.62 -23.67
N SER A 42 10.32 -17.56 -22.56
CA SER A 42 9.73 -17.50 -21.23
C SER A 42 9.10 -16.13 -20.94
N PHE A 43 9.70 -15.04 -21.46
CA PHE A 43 9.18 -13.69 -21.36
C PHE A 43 7.82 -13.52 -22.10
N SER A 44 7.69 -14.10 -23.29
CA SER A 44 6.43 -14.06 -24.05
C SER A 44 5.31 -14.83 -23.35
N LYS A 45 5.61 -16.01 -22.78
CA LYS A 45 4.66 -16.81 -21.99
C LYS A 45 4.26 -16.13 -20.69
N ALA A 46 5.22 -15.53 -19.97
CA ALA A 46 4.96 -14.80 -18.74
C ALA A 46 4.05 -13.58 -18.99
N ASN A 47 4.28 -12.83 -20.08
CA ASN A 47 3.42 -11.71 -20.44
C ASN A 47 2.01 -12.15 -20.85
N LEU A 48 1.87 -13.27 -21.57
CA LEU A 48 0.57 -13.81 -21.92
C LEU A 48 -0.20 -14.26 -20.66
N ASN A 49 0.46 -14.98 -19.76
CA ASN A 49 -0.16 -15.41 -18.50
C ASN A 49 -0.61 -14.20 -17.66
N LYS A 50 0.24 -13.17 -17.53
CA LYS A 50 -0.11 -11.92 -16.86
C LYS A 50 -1.36 -11.26 -17.46
N THR A 51 -1.47 -11.23 -18.79
CA THR A 51 -2.63 -10.66 -19.47
C THR A 51 -3.90 -11.43 -19.15
N LEU A 52 -3.83 -12.78 -19.19
CA LEU A 52 -4.96 -13.65 -18.86
C LEU A 52 -5.39 -13.51 -17.39
N GLU A 53 -4.44 -13.42 -16.46
CA GLU A 53 -4.71 -13.19 -15.05
C GLU A 53 -5.38 -11.82 -14.82
N CYS A 54 -4.90 -10.77 -15.47
CA CYS A 54 -5.54 -9.45 -15.42
C CYS A 54 -6.96 -9.46 -16.01
N ASP A 55 -7.18 -10.17 -17.12
CA ASP A 55 -8.51 -10.30 -17.73
C ASP A 55 -9.50 -11.04 -16.80
N GLU A 56 -9.04 -12.08 -16.13
CA GLU A 56 -9.84 -12.78 -15.12
C GLU A 56 -10.09 -11.89 -13.90
N ALA A 57 -9.07 -11.19 -13.40
CA ALA A 57 -9.20 -10.26 -12.30
C ALA A 57 -10.22 -9.14 -12.58
N LEU A 58 -10.26 -8.59 -13.80
CA LEU A 58 -11.26 -7.60 -14.22
C LEU A 58 -12.69 -8.13 -14.14
N LYS A 59 -12.88 -9.44 -14.36
CA LYS A 59 -14.20 -10.09 -14.19
C LYS A 59 -14.51 -10.27 -12.71
N LEU A 60 -13.54 -10.77 -11.93
CA LEU A 60 -13.67 -11.00 -10.48
C LEU A 60 -14.03 -9.72 -9.72
N LEU A 61 -13.47 -8.56 -10.10
CA LEU A 61 -13.81 -7.27 -9.47
C LEU A 61 -15.28 -6.87 -9.60
N LYS A 62 -16.03 -7.48 -10.53
CA LYS A 62 -17.47 -7.23 -10.74
C LYS A 62 -18.36 -8.20 -9.97
N GLY A 63 -17.78 -9.20 -9.34
CA GLY A 63 -18.48 -10.28 -8.67
C GLY A 63 -18.86 -9.97 -7.22
N ASP A 64 -19.06 -11.04 -6.46
CA ASP A 64 -19.31 -10.95 -5.04
C ASP A 64 -18.05 -10.53 -4.25
N ARG A 65 -18.18 -10.42 -2.92
CA ARG A 65 -17.08 -9.97 -2.06
C ARG A 65 -15.83 -10.85 -2.17
N GLU A 66 -15.99 -12.16 -2.19
CA GLU A 66 -14.88 -13.10 -2.24
C GLU A 66 -14.14 -13.01 -3.59
N GLN A 67 -14.90 -12.96 -4.66
CA GLN A 67 -14.39 -12.74 -6.01
C GLN A 67 -13.64 -11.40 -6.12
N ARG A 68 -14.19 -10.32 -5.58
CA ARG A 68 -13.49 -9.03 -5.57
C ARG A 68 -12.17 -9.08 -4.82
N ILE A 69 -12.10 -9.74 -3.66
CA ILE A 69 -10.84 -9.92 -2.90
C ILE A 69 -9.82 -10.71 -3.73
N GLN A 70 -10.23 -11.75 -4.44
CA GLN A 70 -9.35 -12.50 -5.34
C GLN A 70 -8.83 -11.63 -6.49
N GLY A 71 -9.70 -10.87 -7.16
CA GLY A 71 -9.30 -9.93 -8.20
C GLY A 71 -8.37 -8.83 -7.70
N LEU A 72 -8.60 -8.31 -6.49
CA LEU A 72 -7.75 -7.31 -5.86
C LEU A 72 -6.33 -7.82 -5.61
N ARG A 73 -6.15 -9.09 -5.21
CA ARG A 73 -4.82 -9.67 -5.01
C ARG A 73 -3.98 -9.62 -6.28
N ILE A 74 -4.59 -9.92 -7.44
CA ILE A 74 -3.91 -9.87 -8.72
C ILE A 74 -3.44 -8.45 -9.05
N PHE A 75 -4.27 -7.43 -8.78
CA PHE A 75 -3.88 -6.03 -9.02
C PHE A 75 -2.96 -5.43 -7.95
N CYS A 76 -2.73 -6.11 -6.83
CA CYS A 76 -1.63 -5.80 -5.93
C CYS A 76 -0.27 -6.19 -6.51
N GLU A 77 -0.23 -7.16 -7.42
CA GLU A 77 0.99 -7.66 -8.06
C GLU A 77 1.19 -7.08 -9.47
N TYR A 78 0.13 -7.05 -10.26
CA TYR A 78 0.19 -6.64 -11.66
C TYR A 78 -0.35 -5.23 -11.92
N ARG A 79 0.27 -4.56 -12.88
CA ARG A 79 -0.19 -3.25 -13.36
C ARG A 79 -1.06 -3.43 -14.61
N ASP A 80 -2.30 -2.92 -14.54
CA ASP A 80 -3.23 -2.85 -15.66
C ASP A 80 -4.11 -1.60 -15.55
N LYS A 81 -3.92 -0.67 -16.46
CA LYS A 81 -4.66 0.60 -16.46
C LYS A 81 -6.19 0.43 -16.57
N ARG A 82 -6.69 -0.70 -17.03
CA ARG A 82 -8.13 -0.98 -17.14
C ARG A 82 -8.78 -1.16 -15.76
N SER A 83 -7.97 -1.49 -14.73
CA SER A 83 -8.45 -1.80 -13.38
C SER A 83 -8.97 -0.58 -12.62
N PHE A 84 -8.42 0.62 -12.85
CA PHE A 84 -8.67 1.77 -11.97
C PHE A 84 -10.16 2.11 -11.81
N LYS A 85 -10.95 2.03 -12.87
CA LYS A 85 -12.40 2.30 -12.83
C LYS A 85 -13.18 1.34 -11.94
N LEU A 86 -12.66 0.11 -11.79
CA LEU A 86 -13.25 -0.93 -10.95
C LEU A 86 -12.69 -0.86 -9.51
N LEU A 87 -11.45 -0.39 -9.34
CA LEU A 87 -10.80 -0.27 -8.04
C LEU A 87 -11.34 0.91 -7.21
N LEU A 88 -11.61 2.06 -7.86
CA LEU A 88 -12.06 3.27 -7.15
C LEU A 88 -13.31 3.06 -6.28
N PRO A 89 -14.38 2.40 -6.75
CA PRO A 89 -15.56 2.15 -5.91
C PRO A 89 -15.30 1.22 -4.72
N LEU A 90 -14.23 0.42 -4.77
CA LEU A 90 -13.88 -0.52 -3.70
C LEU A 90 -13.26 0.17 -2.49
N LEU A 91 -12.81 1.41 -2.64
CA LEU A 91 -12.36 2.24 -1.53
C LEU A 91 -13.49 2.61 -0.55
N ASP A 92 -14.76 2.49 -0.97
CA ASP A 92 -15.94 2.79 -0.15
C ASP A 92 -16.62 1.55 0.45
N GLN A 93 -16.04 0.36 0.27
CA GLN A 93 -16.65 -0.86 0.76
C GLN A 93 -16.69 -0.89 2.30
N PRO A 94 -17.75 -1.42 2.91
CA PRO A 94 -17.87 -1.52 4.37
C PRO A 94 -16.76 -2.37 5.00
N CYS A 95 -16.26 -3.37 4.26
CA CYS A 95 -15.22 -4.28 4.73
C CYS A 95 -13.84 -3.62 4.65
N PRO A 96 -13.14 -3.46 5.79
CA PRO A 96 -11.80 -2.84 5.78
C PRO A 96 -10.77 -3.67 4.99
N VAL A 97 -10.93 -4.99 4.88
CA VAL A 97 -10.04 -5.84 4.07
C VAL A 97 -10.19 -5.50 2.58
N GLU A 98 -11.42 -5.27 2.09
CA GLU A 98 -11.63 -4.85 0.71
C GLU A 98 -11.05 -3.46 0.46
N ARG A 99 -11.29 -2.49 1.36
CA ARG A 99 -10.71 -1.14 1.23
C ARG A 99 -9.18 -1.18 1.22
N MET A 100 -8.57 -1.90 2.17
CA MET A 100 -7.12 -2.05 2.25
C MET A 100 -6.54 -2.68 0.98
N SER A 101 -7.14 -3.76 0.49
CA SER A 101 -6.68 -4.41 -0.75
C SER A 101 -6.85 -3.52 -1.97
N ALA A 102 -7.95 -2.74 -2.05
CA ALA A 102 -8.14 -1.75 -3.11
C ALA A 102 -7.09 -0.62 -3.05
N VAL A 103 -6.72 -0.18 -1.85
CA VAL A 103 -5.65 0.79 -1.63
C VAL A 103 -4.31 0.25 -2.14
N TYR A 104 -3.94 -1.00 -1.81
CA TYR A 104 -2.72 -1.62 -2.32
C TYR A 104 -2.73 -1.76 -3.85
N ALA A 105 -3.85 -2.21 -4.41
CA ALA A 105 -4.01 -2.31 -5.86
C ALA A 105 -3.84 -0.95 -6.56
N LEU A 106 -4.39 0.13 -5.98
CA LEU A 106 -4.23 1.51 -6.48
C LEU A 106 -2.83 2.06 -6.26
N GLY A 107 -2.13 1.63 -5.23
CA GLY A 107 -0.71 1.95 -5.04
C GLY A 107 0.17 1.35 -6.15
N ARG A 108 -0.17 0.14 -6.63
CA ARG A 108 0.48 -0.49 -7.79
C ARG A 108 0.01 0.07 -9.13
N ASN A 109 -1.24 0.53 -9.19
CA ASN A 109 -1.90 1.06 -10.38
C ASN A 109 -2.31 2.53 -10.17
N PRO A 110 -1.36 3.45 -9.96
CA PRO A 110 -1.69 4.81 -9.59
C PRO A 110 -2.48 5.50 -10.69
N CYS A 111 -3.54 6.20 -10.29
CA CYS A 111 -4.35 7.04 -11.15
C CYS A 111 -4.67 8.37 -10.43
N PRO A 112 -4.60 9.52 -11.12
CA PRO A 112 -4.81 10.82 -10.49
C PRO A 112 -6.15 10.94 -9.77
N GLU A 113 -7.18 10.28 -10.25
CA GLU A 113 -8.53 10.30 -9.70
C GLU A 113 -8.63 9.68 -8.30
N ALA A 114 -7.68 8.80 -7.94
CA ALA A 114 -7.66 8.16 -6.63
C ALA A 114 -7.10 9.05 -5.52
N VAL A 115 -6.30 10.06 -5.84
CA VAL A 115 -5.51 10.84 -4.87
C VAL A 115 -6.37 11.41 -3.75
N GLN A 116 -7.43 12.13 -4.10
CA GLN A 116 -8.31 12.78 -3.12
C GLN A 116 -8.97 11.76 -2.18
N LYS A 117 -9.38 10.63 -2.74
CA LYS A 117 -10.01 9.56 -1.97
C LYS A 117 -9.01 8.87 -1.04
N LEU A 118 -7.79 8.63 -1.52
CA LEU A 118 -6.72 8.07 -0.70
C LEU A 118 -6.33 9.04 0.43
N VAL A 119 -6.22 10.32 0.17
CA VAL A 119 -6.00 11.33 1.23
C VAL A 119 -7.10 11.27 2.28
N SER A 120 -8.36 11.24 1.86
CA SER A 120 -9.49 11.11 2.79
C SER A 120 -9.41 9.82 3.62
N LEU A 121 -9.05 8.68 3.03
CA LEU A 121 -8.88 7.43 3.77
C LEU A 121 -7.73 7.48 4.78
N LEU A 122 -6.61 8.14 4.44
CA LEU A 122 -5.52 8.31 5.39
C LEU A 122 -5.96 9.12 6.62
N GLU A 123 -6.78 10.15 6.42
CA GLU A 123 -7.20 11.06 7.48
C GLU A 123 -8.35 10.51 8.32
N THR A 124 -9.26 9.73 7.71
CA THR A 124 -10.57 9.47 8.33
C THR A 124 -10.98 8.01 8.42
N ASP A 125 -10.25 7.06 7.82
CA ASP A 125 -10.64 5.65 7.93
C ASP A 125 -10.48 5.15 9.36
N ASP A 126 -11.52 4.52 9.91
CA ASP A 126 -11.51 4.01 11.27
C ASP A 126 -10.47 2.88 11.47
N ASN A 127 -10.14 2.15 10.42
CA ASN A 127 -9.23 1.01 10.47
C ASN A 127 -7.78 1.44 10.21
N ALA A 128 -6.91 1.26 11.21
CA ALA A 128 -5.50 1.60 11.12
C ALA A 128 -4.72 0.85 10.03
N TYR A 129 -5.14 -0.37 9.66
CA TYR A 129 -4.50 -1.11 8.56
C TYR A 129 -4.82 -0.49 7.20
N VAL A 130 -6.04 0.06 7.03
CA VAL A 130 -6.39 0.82 5.82
C VAL A 130 -5.56 2.10 5.77
N ARG A 131 -5.47 2.87 6.87
CA ARG A 131 -4.65 4.09 6.92
C ARG A 131 -3.17 3.79 6.65
N ARG A 132 -2.63 2.71 7.21
CA ARG A 132 -1.26 2.25 6.95
C ARG A 132 -1.02 1.95 5.46
N ALA A 133 -1.90 1.15 4.85
CA ALA A 133 -1.82 0.84 3.42
C ALA A 133 -1.92 2.11 2.57
N THR A 134 -2.76 3.06 3.00
CA THR A 134 -2.94 4.34 2.30
C THR A 134 -1.68 5.20 2.39
N ALA A 135 -1.04 5.26 3.55
CA ALA A 135 0.24 5.96 3.70
C ALA A 135 1.29 5.41 2.72
N TRP A 136 1.43 4.08 2.63
CA TRP A 136 2.31 3.43 1.65
C TRP A 136 1.90 3.74 0.20
N SER A 137 0.62 3.64 -0.12
CA SER A 137 0.11 3.86 -1.49
C SER A 137 0.42 5.26 -2.00
N LEU A 138 0.30 6.28 -1.14
CA LEU A 138 0.48 7.69 -1.49
C LEU A 138 1.91 8.03 -1.94
N ALA A 139 2.92 7.23 -1.57
CA ALA A 139 4.29 7.38 -2.09
C ALA A 139 4.39 7.23 -3.61
N ASN A 140 3.45 6.50 -4.23
CA ASN A 140 3.42 6.27 -5.67
C ASN A 140 2.69 7.36 -6.46
N TYR A 141 2.25 8.43 -5.79
CA TYR A 141 1.53 9.55 -6.39
C TYR A 141 2.40 10.80 -6.36
N ASP A 142 2.80 11.26 -7.55
CA ASP A 142 3.52 12.54 -7.71
C ASP A 142 2.54 13.71 -7.61
N ASN A 143 2.16 14.04 -6.38
CA ASN A 143 1.21 15.12 -6.12
C ASN A 143 1.51 15.77 -4.77
N GLN A 144 1.77 17.07 -4.76
CA GLN A 144 2.07 17.83 -3.53
C GLN A 144 0.94 17.79 -2.49
N ILE A 145 -0.28 17.50 -2.91
CA ILE A 145 -1.44 17.40 -2.00
C ILE A 145 -1.29 16.26 -0.98
N VAL A 146 -0.45 15.25 -1.24
CA VAL A 146 -0.24 14.12 -0.33
C VAL A 146 0.70 14.43 0.83
N LEU A 147 1.51 15.49 0.73
CA LEU A 147 2.57 15.81 1.70
C LEU A 147 1.99 16.16 3.07
N GLU A 148 1.06 17.12 3.13
CA GLU A 148 0.48 17.57 4.40
C GLU A 148 -0.28 16.45 5.14
N PRO A 149 -1.14 15.64 4.49
CA PRO A 149 -1.76 14.48 5.10
C PRO A 149 -0.75 13.46 5.65
N LEU A 150 0.33 13.17 4.89
CA LEU A 150 1.39 12.26 5.37
C LEU A 150 2.15 12.84 6.57
N ILE A 151 2.44 14.15 6.58
CA ILE A 151 3.09 14.82 7.72
C ILE A 151 2.18 14.77 8.95
N ASN A 152 0.88 14.99 8.79
CA ASN A 152 -0.08 14.91 9.87
C ASN A 152 -0.18 13.47 10.42
N ALA A 153 -0.28 12.48 9.55
CA ALA A 153 -0.29 11.07 9.95
C ALA A 153 1.02 10.66 10.67
N LEU A 154 2.18 11.13 10.19
CA LEU A 154 3.47 10.91 10.84
C LEU A 154 3.50 11.41 12.29
N LYS A 155 2.87 12.55 12.56
CA LYS A 155 2.85 13.17 13.90
C LYS A 155 1.85 12.54 14.85
N ASN A 156 0.67 12.16 14.36
CA ASN A 156 -0.51 12.00 15.18
C ASN A 156 -1.15 10.60 15.14
N ASP A 157 -0.80 9.74 14.19
CA ASP A 157 -1.42 8.42 14.03
C ASP A 157 -0.73 7.32 14.87
N VAL A 158 -1.22 6.09 14.81
CA VAL A 158 -0.60 4.91 15.46
C VAL A 158 0.77 4.60 14.85
N ALA A 159 1.61 3.88 15.59
CA ALA A 159 3.01 3.64 15.25
C ALA A 159 3.20 3.08 13.82
N ALA A 160 2.38 2.11 13.41
CA ALA A 160 2.48 1.51 12.08
C ALA A 160 2.16 2.51 10.94
N VAL A 161 1.19 3.40 11.14
CA VAL A 161 0.86 4.46 10.16
C VAL A 161 1.96 5.52 10.13
N ARG A 162 2.49 5.92 11.31
CA ARG A 162 3.61 6.86 11.40
C ARG A 162 4.84 6.35 10.64
N LEU A 163 5.17 5.06 10.80
CA LEU A 163 6.31 4.43 10.12
C LEU A 163 6.18 4.54 8.60
N TRP A 164 5.04 4.12 8.05
CA TRP A 164 4.81 4.16 6.61
C TRP A 164 4.69 5.58 6.07
N SER A 165 4.12 6.52 6.82
CA SER A 165 4.12 7.94 6.46
C SER A 165 5.54 8.52 6.36
N SER A 166 6.42 8.15 7.31
CA SER A 166 7.84 8.54 7.27
C SER A 166 8.55 7.98 6.03
N SER A 167 8.37 6.69 5.75
CA SER A 167 8.95 6.03 4.57
C SER A 167 8.49 6.69 3.27
N SER A 168 7.19 6.95 3.15
CA SER A 168 6.60 7.57 1.96
C SER A 168 7.08 9.00 1.73
N LEU A 169 7.20 9.79 2.79
CA LEU A 169 7.75 11.14 2.70
C LEU A 169 9.22 11.13 2.26
N ALA A 170 10.02 10.17 2.75
CA ALA A 170 11.42 10.02 2.32
C ALA A 170 11.52 9.62 0.84
N GLU A 171 10.66 8.73 0.35
CA GLU A 171 10.63 8.32 -1.05
C GLU A 171 10.24 9.49 -1.98
N ILE A 172 9.18 10.22 -1.64
CA ILE A 172 8.76 11.42 -2.38
C ILE A 172 9.89 12.47 -2.42
N GLY A 173 10.57 12.69 -1.29
CA GLY A 173 11.72 13.60 -1.21
C GLY A 173 12.89 13.16 -2.09
N ASN A 174 13.20 11.88 -2.13
CA ASN A 174 14.27 11.33 -2.97
C ASN A 174 13.96 11.46 -4.47
N VAL A 175 12.72 11.24 -4.88
CA VAL A 175 12.28 11.42 -6.29
C VAL A 175 12.38 12.88 -6.69
N SER A 176 11.94 13.80 -5.84
CA SER A 176 12.02 15.24 -6.09
C SER A 176 13.45 15.72 -6.26
N LEU A 177 14.39 15.22 -5.43
CA LEU A 177 15.81 15.56 -5.54
C LEU A 177 16.44 15.04 -6.84
N LYS A 178 16.11 13.83 -7.28
CA LYS A 178 16.58 13.26 -8.55
C LYS A 178 16.10 14.08 -9.74
N ASN A 179 14.84 14.52 -9.72
CA ASN A 179 14.25 15.33 -10.80
C ASN A 179 14.82 16.76 -10.85
N ALA A 180 15.32 17.29 -9.72
CA ALA A 180 15.93 18.62 -9.66
C ALA A 180 17.40 18.66 -10.15
N GLN A 181 18.04 17.49 -10.34
CA GLN A 181 19.42 17.36 -10.81
C GLN A 181 19.56 17.14 -12.32
N LEU A 182 18.44 17.06 -13.06
CA LEU A 182 18.37 16.97 -14.52
C LEU A 182 18.05 18.31 -15.15
#